data_dd3392b878a46547cde983d73118ac1e
#
_entry.id   dd3392b878a46547cde983d73118ac1e
#
_cell.length_a   1.000
_cell.length_b   1.000
_cell.length_c   1.000
_cell.angle_alpha   90.00
_cell.angle_beta   90.00
_cell.angle_gamma   90.00
#
_symmetry.space_group_name_H-M   'P 1'
#
loop_
_entity.id
_entity.type
_entity.pdbx_description
1 polymer ?
#
loop_
_entity_poly.entity_id
_entity_poly.type
_entity_poly.pdbx_seq_one_letter_code
_entity_poly.pdbx_strand_id
1 'polypeptide(L)'
;MNEVLSFVNEKTKVLLIFKENQLEIEGKSICPLNQQEIASLVPCGKLKVNQIIKDLIEEGYVEMIHAKGRYFITSKGYELLEKMSLNSD
;
A
#
# COMPACT_ATOMS: atom_id res chain seq x y z
N MET A 1 13.52 -2.07 18.94
CA MET A 1 12.09 -1.80 19.04
C MET A 1 11.62 -0.78 18.04
N ASN A 2 12.30 0.36 17.96
CA ASN A 2 11.91 1.41 17.01
C ASN A 2 12.09 1.03 15.55
N GLU A 3 13.07 0.21 15.25
CA GLU A 3 13.31 -0.21 13.88
C GLU A 3 12.17 -1.05 13.32
N VAL A 4 11.64 -1.94 14.14
CA VAL A 4 10.52 -2.79 13.71
C VAL A 4 9.27 -1.95 13.49
N LEU A 5 9.01 -1.00 14.38
CA LEU A 5 7.86 -0.11 14.26
C LEU A 5 7.97 0.79 13.03
N SER A 6 9.17 1.31 12.76
CA SER A 6 9.41 2.12 11.56
C SER A 6 9.12 1.33 10.30
N PHE A 7 9.61 0.10 10.26
CA PHE A 7 9.43 -0.75 9.09
C PHE A 7 7.94 -1.04 8.83
N VAL A 8 7.22 -1.39 9.89
CA VAL A 8 5.78 -1.63 9.79
C VAL A 8 5.06 -0.35 9.37
N ASN A 9 5.47 0.79 9.92
CA ASN A 9 4.87 2.07 9.56
C ASN A 9 5.04 2.42 8.09
N GLU A 10 6.19 2.10 7.52
CA GLU A 10 6.42 2.37 6.10
C GLU A 10 5.50 1.55 5.22
N LYS A 11 5.35 0.26 5.51
CA LYS A 11 4.42 -0.60 4.78
C LYS A 11 2.99 -0.10 4.93
N THR A 12 2.63 0.28 6.14
CA THR A 12 1.29 0.79 6.42
C THR A 12 1.03 2.09 5.68
N LYS A 13 2.02 2.97 5.62
CA LYS A 13 1.89 4.23 4.89
C LYS A 13 1.63 4.00 3.41
N VAL A 14 2.36 3.08 2.79
CA VAL A 14 2.14 2.77 1.38
C VAL A 14 0.74 2.19 1.19
N LEU A 15 0.33 1.29 2.07
CA LEU A 15 -1.00 0.69 1.98
C LEU A 15 -2.09 1.74 2.16
N LEU A 16 -1.89 2.69 3.08
CA LEU A 16 -2.82 3.80 3.28
C LEU A 16 -2.90 4.69 2.04
N ILE A 17 -1.78 4.91 1.37
CA ILE A 17 -1.77 5.70 0.15
C ILE A 17 -2.63 5.04 -0.91
N PHE A 18 -2.55 3.72 -1.04
CA PHE A 18 -3.43 2.99 -1.94
C PHE A 18 -4.89 3.22 -1.56
N LYS A 19 -5.20 3.13 -0.28
CA LYS A 19 -6.58 3.29 0.20
C LYS A 19 -7.10 4.71 -0.04
N GLU A 20 -6.29 5.70 0.27
CA GLU A 20 -6.71 7.09 0.15
C GLU A 20 -6.84 7.57 -1.29
N ASN A 21 -6.17 6.92 -2.20
CA ASN A 21 -6.19 7.29 -3.61
C ASN A 21 -7.02 6.34 -4.47
N GLN A 22 -7.84 5.52 -3.84
CA GLN A 22 -8.74 4.65 -4.56
C GLN A 22 -9.84 5.42 -5.27
N LEU A 23 -10.12 5.01 -6.50
CA LEU A 23 -11.27 5.48 -7.24
C LEU A 23 -12.18 4.30 -7.48
N GLU A 24 -13.47 4.54 -7.50
CA GLU A 24 -14.42 3.49 -7.81
C GLU A 24 -14.56 3.39 -9.32
N ILE A 25 -14.12 2.28 -9.88
CA ILE A 25 -14.15 2.02 -11.32
C ILE A 25 -14.93 0.74 -11.53
N GLU A 26 -16.07 0.83 -12.17
CA GLU A 26 -16.95 -0.31 -12.46
C GLU A 26 -17.25 -1.14 -11.21
N GLY A 27 -17.52 -0.46 -10.11
CA GLY A 27 -17.88 -1.11 -8.85
C GLY A 27 -16.71 -1.63 -8.05
N LYS A 28 -15.47 -1.37 -8.47
CA LYS A 28 -14.28 -1.80 -7.76
C LYS A 28 -13.46 -0.60 -7.31
N SER A 29 -12.88 -0.70 -6.13
CA SER A 29 -12.00 0.33 -5.60
C SER A 29 -10.57 0.08 -6.06
N ILE A 30 -10.07 0.93 -6.93
CA ILE A 30 -8.77 0.76 -7.56
C ILE A 30 -7.93 2.01 -7.35
N CYS A 31 -6.67 1.83 -6.98
CA CYS A 31 -5.72 2.92 -6.90
C CYS A 31 -5.05 3.08 -8.28
N PRO A 32 -5.25 4.20 -8.96
CA PRO A 32 -4.74 4.39 -10.33
C PRO A 32 -3.29 4.86 -10.38
N LEU A 33 -2.66 5.09 -9.24
CA LEU A 33 -1.30 5.60 -9.20
C LEU A 33 -0.30 4.53 -9.59
N ASN A 34 0.74 4.93 -10.33
CA ASN A 34 1.85 4.04 -10.62
C ASN A 34 2.89 4.11 -9.50
N GLN A 35 3.93 3.27 -9.58
CA GLN A 35 4.95 3.21 -8.54
C GLN A 35 5.68 4.54 -8.36
N GLN A 36 5.93 5.25 -9.43
CA GLN A 36 6.61 6.53 -9.38
C GLN A 36 5.78 7.58 -8.65
N GLU A 37 4.49 7.60 -8.92
CA GLU A 37 3.59 8.53 -8.25
C GLU A 37 3.47 8.22 -6.77
N ILE A 38 3.39 6.93 -6.42
CA ILE A 38 3.34 6.51 -5.02
C ILE A 38 4.64 6.89 -4.32
N ALA A 39 5.78 6.70 -4.99
CA ALA A 39 7.08 7.04 -4.42
C ALA A 39 7.21 8.52 -4.10
N SER A 40 6.53 9.38 -4.87
CA SER A 40 6.57 10.82 -4.60
C SER A 40 5.79 11.21 -3.36
N LEU A 41 4.93 10.33 -2.88
CA LEU A 41 4.10 10.60 -1.71
C LEU A 41 4.67 10.01 -0.41
N VAL A 42 5.73 9.21 -0.52
CA VAL A 42 6.35 8.55 0.62
C VAL A 42 7.80 8.99 0.74
N PRO A 43 8.23 9.45 1.92
CA PRO A 43 9.59 10.01 2.07
C PRO A 43 10.68 8.95 2.28
N CYS A 44 10.58 7.80 1.64
CA CYS A 44 11.58 6.76 1.83
C CYS A 44 12.32 6.37 0.56
N GLY A 45 12.09 7.10 -0.52
CA GLY A 45 12.81 6.86 -1.76
C GLY A 45 12.17 5.84 -2.67
N LYS A 46 12.45 5.99 -3.96
CA LYS A 46 11.81 5.18 -5.00
C LYS A 46 12.12 3.69 -4.88
N LEU A 47 13.38 3.37 -4.63
CA LEU A 47 13.78 1.96 -4.55
C LEU A 47 13.11 1.25 -3.39
N LYS A 48 13.02 1.94 -2.26
CA LYS A 48 12.39 1.36 -1.08
C LYS A 48 10.89 1.20 -1.27
N VAL A 49 10.25 2.18 -1.88
CA VAL A 49 8.82 2.10 -2.18
C VAL A 49 8.53 0.93 -3.12
N ASN A 50 9.35 0.77 -4.15
CA ASN A 50 9.18 -0.35 -5.08
C ASN A 50 9.29 -1.68 -4.36
N GLN A 51 10.26 -1.80 -3.43
CA GLN A 51 10.43 -3.01 -2.65
C GLN A 51 9.22 -3.28 -1.75
N ILE A 52 8.71 -2.23 -1.11
CA ILE A 52 7.54 -2.34 -0.25
C ILE A 52 6.32 -2.81 -1.05
N ILE A 53 6.09 -2.23 -2.23
CA ILE A 53 4.98 -2.62 -3.07
C ILE A 53 5.11 -4.08 -3.49
N LYS A 54 6.31 -4.50 -3.87
CA LYS A 54 6.57 -5.88 -4.23
C LYS A 54 6.27 -6.82 -3.07
N ASP A 55 6.69 -6.45 -1.87
CA ASP A 55 6.43 -7.24 -0.67
C ASP A 55 4.93 -7.33 -0.38
N LEU A 56 4.22 -6.22 -0.52
CA LEU A 56 2.77 -6.21 -0.30
C LEU A 56 2.05 -7.13 -1.27
N ILE A 57 2.51 -7.17 -2.52
CA ILE A 57 1.93 -8.05 -3.52
C ILE A 57 2.25 -9.51 -3.19
N GLU A 58 3.49 -9.82 -2.86
CA GLU A 58 3.91 -11.18 -2.54
C GLU A 58 3.22 -11.71 -1.30
N GLU A 59 2.97 -10.85 -0.33
CA GLU A 59 2.30 -11.24 0.90
C GLU A 59 0.78 -11.27 0.78
N GLY A 60 0.26 -10.86 -0.38
CA GLY A 60 -1.17 -10.94 -0.66
C GLY A 60 -2.02 -9.80 -0.13
N TYR A 61 -1.41 -8.70 0.26
CA TYR A 61 -2.15 -7.53 0.75
C TYR A 61 -2.65 -6.63 -0.37
N VAL A 62 -1.98 -6.68 -1.51
CA VAL A 62 -2.29 -5.84 -2.67
C VAL A 62 -2.16 -6.67 -3.92
N GLU A 63 -2.97 -6.39 -4.93
CA GLU A 63 -2.82 -7.01 -6.24
C GLU A 63 -2.65 -5.94 -7.30
N MET A 64 -1.83 -6.23 -8.28
CA MET A 64 -1.60 -5.35 -9.42
C MET A 64 -2.46 -5.81 -10.58
N ILE A 65 -3.27 -4.89 -11.13
CA ILE A 65 -4.18 -5.23 -12.22
C ILE A 65 -3.49 -5.16 -13.56
N HIS A 66 -2.63 -4.16 -13.74
CA HIS A 66 -1.89 -3.97 -14.99
C HIS A 66 -0.45 -3.64 -14.71
N ALA A 67 0.43 -3.97 -15.66
CA ALA A 67 1.86 -3.71 -15.53
C ALA A 67 2.18 -2.22 -15.35
N LYS A 68 1.26 -1.34 -15.67
CA LYS A 68 1.46 0.11 -15.56
C LYS A 68 0.91 0.72 -14.28
N GLY A 69 0.68 -0.10 -13.27
CA GLY A 69 0.40 0.44 -11.95
C GLY A 69 -1.05 0.79 -11.67
N ARG A 70 -1.92 -0.17 -11.76
CA ARG A 70 -3.23 -0.09 -11.15
C ARG A 70 -3.28 -1.16 -10.09
N TYR A 71 -3.54 -0.75 -8.86
CA TYR A 71 -3.48 -1.66 -7.73
C TYR A 71 -4.79 -1.65 -6.97
N PHE A 72 -5.11 -2.77 -6.34
CA PHE A 72 -6.21 -2.78 -5.39
C PHE A 72 -5.80 -3.52 -4.12
N ILE A 73 -6.43 -3.13 -3.01
CA ILE A 73 -6.17 -3.73 -1.72
C ILE A 73 -7.06 -4.96 -1.57
N THR A 74 -6.46 -6.07 -1.19
CA THR A 74 -7.19 -7.32 -0.97
C THR A 74 -7.89 -7.29 0.38
N SER A 75 -8.77 -8.28 0.62
CA SER A 75 -9.39 -8.44 1.94
C SER A 75 -8.36 -8.54 3.03
N LYS A 76 -7.27 -9.25 2.76
CA LYS A 76 -6.16 -9.38 3.70
C LYS A 76 -5.51 -8.03 4.00
N GLY A 77 -5.38 -7.20 2.96
CA GLY A 77 -4.84 -5.86 3.12
C GLY A 77 -5.73 -4.97 3.99
N TYR A 78 -7.03 -5.04 3.79
CA TYR A 78 -7.96 -4.29 4.63
C TYR A 78 -7.93 -4.76 6.07
N GLU A 79 -7.79 -6.06 6.29
CA GLU A 79 -7.64 -6.59 7.64
C GLU A 79 -6.40 -6.04 8.33
N LEU A 80 -5.30 -5.96 7.60
CA LEU A 80 -4.08 -5.39 8.15
C LEU A 80 -4.27 -3.93 8.54
N LEU A 81 -4.92 -3.15 7.68
CA LEU A 81 -5.20 -1.75 7.98
C LEU A 81 -6.07 -1.59 9.22
N GLU A 82 -7.08 -2.44 9.37
CA GLU A 82 -7.92 -2.41 10.55
C GLU A 82 -7.14 -2.72 11.82
N LYS A 83 -6.28 -3.72 11.78
CA LYS A 83 -5.46 -4.08 12.93
C LYS A 83 -4.50 -2.96 13.31
N MET A 84 -3.92 -2.32 12.32
CA MET A 84 -3.00 -1.20 12.57
C MET A 84 -3.75 -0.01 13.17
N SER A 85 -4.96 0.24 12.68
CA SER A 85 -5.78 1.33 13.21
C SER A 85 -6.17 1.07 14.67
N LEU A 86 -6.54 -0.15 15.00
CA LEU A 86 -6.89 -0.52 16.36
C LEU A 86 -5.69 -0.43 17.30
N ASN A 87 -4.51 -0.77 16.80
CA ASN A 87 -3.30 -0.74 17.62
C ASN A 87 -2.72 0.65 17.81
N SER A 88 -3.14 1.60 16.99
CA SER A 88 -2.60 2.95 17.09
C SER A 88 -3.30 3.78 18.18
N ASP A 89 -4.32 3.25 18.77
CA ASP A 89 -4.99 3.87 19.90
C ASP A 89 -4.32 3.43 21.21
#